data_a38a9d6d4aba4b7304b7e4807735ba1d
#
_entry.id   a38a9d6d4aba4b7304b7e4807735ba1d
#
_cell.length_a   1.000
_cell.length_b   1.000
_cell.length_c   1.000
_cell.angle_alpha   90.00
_cell.angle_beta   90.00
_cell.angle_gamma   90.00
#
_symmetry.space_group_name_H-M   'P 1'
#
loop_
_entity.id
_entity.type
_entity.pdbx_description
1 polymer ?
#
loop_
_entity_poly.entity_id
_entity_poly.type
_entity_poly.pdbx_seq_one_letter_code
_entity_poly.pdbx_strand_id
1 'polypeptide(L)'
;MFHVGGARSALYNWATARQQGGVFVLRIEDTDAARNKPEWTDGIISALAAIGIHEGDPGFEGPYFQSANADSHRAAAEKLYAAGRAYYCDCTREQTAERTGSAQTGYDGFCRDRALGYEEGRALRFRTPDEGTTVVVDLIRGEPAFPNSAIEDFVIARGDGSPVFLLANVVDDLEQGVTEVIRGEEHLSNTPKQQLLWEALGATPPVWAHLPVIVNEKRQKLSKRRDKVALEDYLAEGYLPEAMVNYLMLLGWGPKDDVEIRPYAELEQLFRISEVNAASAFFDVQKLRSFNGEYIRALSVDAFIAACAPYLAADRAPWAAEAFDAAAFAELAPLAQSRIAVLGEIVEQVDFLFLAEPVQDEQSWSKAMKNADVALALLRTAREKLAALESFEAAALKAELEAVAAEHGLKLGKAQAPIRVAVTGRTVGLPLFESLEVLGRERTLARLDAAAERLAA
;
A
#
# COMPACT_ATOMS: atom_id res chain seq x y z
N MET A 1 -4.21 5.63 8.53
CA MET A 1 -4.22 5.30 7.09
C MET A 1 -2.95 5.84 6.44
N PHE A 2 -2.02 4.96 6.10
CA PHE A 2 -0.72 5.30 5.52
C PHE A 2 -0.71 5.04 4.01
N HIS A 3 -0.46 6.08 3.21
CA HIS A 3 -0.52 6.00 1.75
C HIS A 3 0.66 5.19 1.21
N VAL A 4 0.44 4.30 0.22
CA VAL A 4 1.51 3.50 -0.42
C VAL A 4 2.65 4.36 -0.99
N GLY A 5 2.38 5.59 -1.39
CA GLY A 5 3.41 6.56 -1.78
C GLY A 5 4.30 6.98 -0.60
N GLY A 6 3.72 7.16 0.58
CA GLY A 6 4.48 7.39 1.82
C GLY A 6 5.31 6.17 2.21
N ALA A 7 4.73 4.97 2.09
CA ALA A 7 5.44 3.73 2.34
C ALA A 7 6.65 3.54 1.41
N ARG A 8 6.49 3.80 0.09
CA ARG A 8 7.62 3.81 -0.85
C ARG A 8 8.69 4.82 -0.46
N SER A 9 8.29 6.04 -0.12
CA SER A 9 9.25 7.08 0.28
C SER A 9 10.01 6.67 1.54
N ALA A 10 9.32 6.09 2.53
CA ALA A 10 9.97 5.59 3.75
C ALA A 10 10.97 4.47 3.45
N LEU A 11 10.61 3.49 2.61
CA LEU A 11 11.51 2.41 2.20
C LEU A 11 12.75 2.93 1.47
N TYR A 12 12.61 3.93 0.61
CA TYR A 12 13.74 4.52 -0.13
C TYR A 12 14.67 5.30 0.80
N ASN A 13 14.12 6.06 1.75
CA ASN A 13 14.91 6.72 2.80
C ASN A 13 15.62 5.70 3.67
N TRP A 14 14.90 4.66 4.12
CA TRP A 14 15.46 3.58 4.94
C TRP A 14 16.60 2.85 4.25
N ALA A 15 16.40 2.41 3.00
CA ALA A 15 17.42 1.74 2.21
C ALA A 15 18.66 2.64 1.99
N THR A 16 18.46 3.93 1.68
CA THR A 16 19.55 4.88 1.47
C THR A 16 20.36 5.08 2.76
N ALA A 17 19.69 5.30 3.88
CA ALA A 17 20.33 5.48 5.17
C ALA A 17 21.17 4.24 5.56
N ARG A 18 20.59 3.05 5.46
CA ARG A 18 21.29 1.80 5.81
C ARG A 18 22.51 1.53 4.92
N GLN A 19 22.41 1.77 3.62
CA GLN A 19 23.54 1.59 2.70
C GLN A 19 24.71 2.52 3.02
N GLN A 20 24.43 3.72 3.48
CA GLN A 20 25.44 4.72 3.80
C GLN A 20 25.94 4.62 5.25
N GLY A 21 25.38 3.69 6.05
CA GLY A 21 25.67 3.62 7.49
C GLY A 21 25.16 4.86 8.24
N GLY A 22 24.15 5.51 7.69
CA GLY A 22 23.53 6.71 8.21
C GLY A 22 22.31 6.41 9.09
N VAL A 23 21.49 7.43 9.31
CA VAL A 23 20.33 7.41 10.18
C VAL A 23 19.09 7.76 9.41
N PHE A 24 18.04 6.98 9.59
CA PHE A 24 16.67 7.29 9.15
C PHE A 24 15.97 8.05 10.27
N VAL A 25 15.53 9.26 9.98
CA VAL A 25 14.83 10.12 10.95
C VAL A 25 13.34 10.12 10.67
N LEU A 26 12.52 9.74 11.65
CA LEU A 26 11.07 9.93 11.59
C LEU A 26 10.67 11.21 12.33
N ARG A 27 10.10 12.17 11.60
CA ARG A 27 9.54 13.40 12.16
C ARG A 27 8.05 13.50 11.85
N ILE A 28 7.28 13.76 12.89
CA ILE A 28 5.84 14.00 12.81
C ILE A 28 5.61 15.51 12.71
N GLU A 29 5.04 15.95 11.61
CA GLU A 29 4.75 17.36 11.33
C GLU A 29 3.38 17.74 11.91
N ASP A 30 3.36 17.98 13.23
CA ASP A 30 2.16 18.20 14.04
C ASP A 30 1.92 19.69 14.41
N THR A 31 2.50 20.63 13.68
CA THR A 31 2.36 22.07 13.93
C THR A 31 0.96 22.64 13.70
N ASP A 32 0.06 21.90 13.02
CA ASP A 32 -1.36 22.23 12.88
C ASP A 32 -2.19 21.41 13.88
N ALA A 33 -2.32 21.93 15.10
CA ALA A 33 -3.03 21.24 16.20
C ALA A 33 -4.50 20.90 15.86
N ALA A 34 -5.15 21.67 14.97
CA ALA A 34 -6.53 21.39 14.54
C ALA A 34 -6.64 20.14 13.67
N ARG A 35 -5.55 19.72 13.05
CA ARG A 35 -5.49 18.56 12.14
C ARG A 35 -4.72 17.39 12.72
N ASN A 36 -4.12 17.54 13.89
CA ASN A 36 -3.34 16.45 14.49
C ASN A 36 -4.21 15.60 15.43
N LYS A 37 -4.11 14.26 15.28
CA LYS A 37 -4.73 13.30 16.19
C LYS A 37 -3.70 12.22 16.52
N PRO A 38 -3.57 11.84 17.81
CA PRO A 38 -2.60 10.82 18.25
C PRO A 38 -2.73 9.51 17.46
N GLU A 39 -3.98 9.10 17.13
CA GLU A 39 -4.25 7.85 16.39
C GLU A 39 -3.62 7.83 14.99
N TRP A 40 -3.33 8.99 14.42
CA TRP A 40 -2.66 9.06 13.11
C TRP A 40 -1.16 8.79 13.23
N THR A 41 -0.53 9.27 14.30
CA THR A 41 0.87 8.97 14.60
C THR A 41 1.07 7.48 14.85
N ASP A 42 0.23 6.88 15.72
CA ASP A 42 0.25 5.45 15.99
C ASP A 42 0.03 4.63 14.71
N GLY A 43 -0.87 5.08 13.85
CA GLY A 43 -1.12 4.45 12.56
C GLY A 43 0.08 4.52 11.60
N ILE A 44 0.84 5.62 11.60
CA ILE A 44 2.08 5.74 10.80
C ILE A 44 3.14 4.80 11.34
N ILE A 45 3.38 4.78 12.65
CA ILE A 45 4.38 3.93 13.30
C ILE A 45 4.04 2.45 13.04
N SER A 46 2.78 2.06 13.23
CA SER A 46 2.32 0.69 12.97
C SER A 46 2.50 0.30 11.49
N ALA A 47 2.21 1.21 10.56
CA ALA A 47 2.38 0.95 9.13
C ALA A 47 3.86 0.83 8.72
N LEU A 48 4.74 1.65 9.31
CA LEU A 48 6.19 1.53 9.11
C LEU A 48 6.72 0.21 9.66
N ALA A 49 6.28 -0.18 10.86
CA ALA A 49 6.64 -1.48 11.47
C ALA A 49 6.19 -2.65 10.60
N ALA A 50 5.00 -2.58 10.00
CA ALA A 50 4.48 -3.63 9.11
C ALA A 50 5.32 -3.82 7.83
N ILE A 51 6.09 -2.82 7.41
CA ILE A 51 7.03 -2.91 6.27
C ILE A 51 8.50 -3.05 6.72
N GLY A 52 8.75 -3.39 7.98
CA GLY A 52 10.08 -3.70 8.50
C GLY A 52 10.92 -2.50 8.91
N ILE A 53 10.30 -1.34 9.16
CA ILE A 53 10.95 -0.14 9.71
C ILE A 53 10.46 0.06 11.13
N HIS A 54 11.24 -0.39 12.11
CA HIS A 54 10.82 -0.42 13.51
C HIS A 54 11.52 0.66 14.33
N GLU A 55 10.76 1.27 15.24
CA GLU A 55 11.33 2.09 16.31
C GLU A 55 12.31 1.23 17.16
N GLY A 56 13.51 1.74 17.36
CA GLY A 56 14.57 1.02 18.06
C GLY A 56 15.48 0.16 17.17
N ASP A 57 15.24 0.05 15.86
CA ASP A 57 16.19 -0.56 14.94
C ASP A 57 17.49 0.26 14.87
N PRO A 58 18.65 -0.38 14.67
CA PRO A 58 19.88 0.34 14.44
C PRO A 58 19.77 1.27 13.23
N GLY A 59 20.04 2.56 13.45
CA GLY A 59 19.90 3.58 12.41
C GLY A 59 18.50 4.18 12.28
N PHE A 60 17.57 3.89 13.21
CA PHE A 60 16.29 4.59 13.33
C PHE A 60 16.35 5.60 14.47
N GLU A 61 15.93 6.84 14.21
CA GLU A 61 15.75 7.89 15.21
C GLU A 61 14.37 8.51 15.12
N GLY A 62 13.79 8.81 16.27
CA GLY A 62 12.44 9.37 16.39
C GLY A 62 11.46 8.40 17.06
N PRO A 63 10.13 8.69 17.00
CA PRO A 63 9.55 9.87 16.34
C PRO A 63 9.89 11.20 17.04
N TYR A 64 10.32 12.18 16.27
CA TYR A 64 10.40 13.57 16.68
C TYR A 64 9.08 14.29 16.37
N PHE A 65 8.68 15.24 17.22
CA PHE A 65 7.48 16.03 17.00
C PHE A 65 7.87 17.47 16.68
N GLN A 66 7.45 17.97 15.54
CA GLN A 66 7.79 19.30 15.07
C GLN A 66 7.28 20.39 16.03
N SER A 67 6.12 20.20 16.66
CA SER A 67 5.57 21.11 17.67
C SER A 67 6.45 21.28 18.90
N ALA A 68 7.23 20.25 19.26
CA ALA A 68 8.15 20.30 20.41
C ALA A 68 9.33 21.26 20.16
N ASN A 69 9.61 21.62 18.90
CA ASN A 69 10.75 22.47 18.52
C ASN A 69 10.35 23.93 18.22
N ALA A 70 9.19 24.37 18.71
CA ALA A 70 8.63 25.69 18.41
C ALA A 70 9.56 26.88 18.82
N ASP A 71 10.36 26.73 19.87
CA ASP A 71 11.28 27.75 20.29
C ASP A 71 12.47 27.93 19.34
N SER A 72 13.03 26.85 18.80
CA SER A 72 14.06 26.90 17.77
C SER A 72 13.52 27.53 16.49
N HIS A 73 12.31 27.18 16.09
CA HIS A 73 11.65 27.80 14.92
C HIS A 73 11.52 29.31 15.08
N ARG A 74 11.12 29.76 16.27
CA ARG A 74 10.99 31.19 16.58
C ARG A 74 12.35 31.88 16.56
N ALA A 75 13.38 31.31 17.22
CA ALA A 75 14.72 31.82 17.22
C ALA A 75 15.31 31.97 15.81
N ALA A 76 15.06 31.00 14.92
CA ALA A 76 15.47 31.07 13.52
C ALA A 76 14.75 32.18 12.76
N ALA A 77 13.46 32.39 12.98
CA ALA A 77 12.68 33.48 12.40
C ALA A 77 13.24 34.85 12.84
N GLU A 78 13.54 35.01 14.12
CA GLU A 78 14.15 36.24 14.69
C GLU A 78 15.56 36.49 14.14
N LYS A 79 16.37 35.44 13.98
CA LYS A 79 17.70 35.50 13.35
C LYS A 79 17.60 36.02 11.89
N LEU A 80 16.68 35.48 11.11
CA LEU A 80 16.46 35.93 9.73
C LEU A 80 15.99 37.39 9.67
N TYR A 81 15.10 37.81 10.58
CA TYR A 81 14.64 39.19 10.67
C TYR A 81 15.79 40.14 11.04
N ALA A 82 16.55 39.83 12.11
CA ALA A 82 17.69 40.61 12.53
C ALA A 82 18.79 40.74 11.47
N ALA A 83 18.97 39.70 10.62
CA ALA A 83 19.91 39.73 9.51
C ALA A 83 19.39 40.45 8.26
N GLY A 84 18.17 41.04 8.32
CA GLY A 84 17.55 41.71 7.17
C GLY A 84 17.09 40.76 6.07
N ARG A 85 17.06 39.47 6.35
CA ARG A 85 16.62 38.41 5.40
C ARG A 85 15.12 38.13 5.51
N ALA A 86 14.44 38.80 6.42
CA ALA A 86 12.98 38.72 6.56
C ALA A 86 12.41 40.07 6.99
N TYR A 87 11.13 40.29 6.79
CA TYR A 87 10.40 41.50 7.12
C TYR A 87 8.94 41.21 7.47
N TYR A 88 8.31 42.07 8.28
CA TYR A 88 6.90 41.95 8.65
C TYR A 88 5.99 42.51 7.55
N CYS A 89 4.86 41.84 7.37
CA CYS A 89 3.87 42.15 6.36
C CYS A 89 2.47 42.11 6.95
N ASP A 90 1.70 43.20 6.74
CA ASP A 90 0.32 43.37 7.16
C ASP A 90 -0.71 43.14 6.08
N CYS A 91 -0.29 42.70 4.87
CA CYS A 91 -1.16 42.48 3.73
C CYS A 91 -2.02 41.22 3.91
N THR A 92 -3.31 41.35 3.59
CA THR A 92 -4.18 40.19 3.38
C THR A 92 -3.99 39.59 1.98
N ARG A 93 -4.53 38.39 1.76
CA ARG A 93 -4.52 37.75 0.43
C ARG A 93 -5.31 38.56 -0.58
N GLU A 94 -6.44 39.12 -0.16
CA GLU A 94 -7.32 39.94 -1.00
C GLU A 94 -6.59 41.22 -1.46
N GLN A 95 -5.93 41.93 -0.56
CA GLN A 95 -5.14 43.12 -0.87
C GLN A 95 -3.99 42.82 -1.85
N THR A 96 -3.35 41.65 -1.66
CA THR A 96 -2.30 41.20 -2.58
C THR A 96 -2.90 40.91 -3.96
N ALA A 97 -4.01 40.19 -4.04
CA ALA A 97 -4.68 39.86 -5.30
C ALA A 97 -5.17 41.11 -6.04
N GLU A 98 -5.66 42.15 -5.33
CA GLU A 98 -6.05 43.41 -5.94
C GLU A 98 -4.86 44.12 -6.61
N ARG A 99 -3.69 44.16 -5.96
CA ARG A 99 -2.50 44.80 -6.50
C ARG A 99 -1.88 44.02 -7.66
N THR A 100 -1.88 42.69 -7.57
CA THR A 100 -1.25 41.80 -8.57
C THR A 100 -2.20 41.40 -9.69
N GLY A 101 -3.48 41.72 -9.55
CA GLY A 101 -4.51 41.38 -10.53
C GLY A 101 -4.98 39.91 -10.47
N SER A 102 -4.39 39.09 -9.63
CA SER A 102 -4.77 37.67 -9.45
C SER A 102 -4.28 37.08 -8.14
N ALA A 103 -5.10 36.23 -7.52
CA ALA A 103 -4.71 35.46 -6.34
C ALA A 103 -3.59 34.42 -6.61
N GLN A 104 -3.31 34.10 -7.88
CA GLN A 104 -2.29 33.15 -8.31
C GLN A 104 -0.94 33.81 -8.63
N THR A 105 -0.87 35.13 -8.77
CA THR A 105 0.36 35.83 -9.18
C THR A 105 1.45 35.79 -8.11
N GLY A 106 1.10 35.52 -6.87
CA GLY A 106 2.04 35.56 -5.73
C GLY A 106 2.15 36.94 -5.10
N TYR A 107 3.06 37.08 -4.13
CA TYR A 107 3.23 38.32 -3.39
C TYR A 107 4.18 39.29 -4.09
N ASP A 108 3.79 40.55 -4.18
CA ASP A 108 4.43 41.64 -4.92
C ASP A 108 5.57 42.37 -4.19
N GLY A 109 5.95 41.94 -2.98
CA GLY A 109 7.00 42.60 -2.22
C GLY A 109 6.60 43.94 -1.56
N PHE A 110 5.33 44.30 -1.58
CA PHE A 110 4.82 45.61 -1.13
C PHE A 110 5.33 46.06 0.23
N CYS A 111 5.50 45.13 1.19
CA CYS A 111 5.93 45.49 2.53
C CYS A 111 7.46 45.47 2.75
N ARG A 112 8.26 45.10 1.73
CA ARG A 112 9.73 44.93 1.87
C ARG A 112 10.43 46.11 2.54
N ASP A 113 10.08 47.31 2.15
CA ASP A 113 10.80 48.56 2.53
C ASP A 113 9.93 49.48 3.45
N ARG A 114 8.80 48.97 3.97
CA ARG A 114 7.92 49.70 4.87
C ARG A 114 8.43 49.76 6.30
N ALA A 115 9.52 49.05 6.64
CA ALA A 115 10.12 49.00 7.97
C ALA A 115 9.12 48.65 9.08
N LEU A 116 8.15 47.77 8.82
CA LEU A 116 7.18 47.30 9.79
C LEU A 116 7.88 46.46 10.85
N GLY A 117 7.64 46.77 12.13
CA GLY A 117 8.04 45.93 13.25
C GLY A 117 7.03 44.81 13.52
N TYR A 118 7.36 43.99 14.50
CA TYR A 118 6.43 42.98 15.00
C TYR A 118 5.16 43.62 15.55
N GLU A 119 4.05 43.09 15.16
CA GLU A 119 2.72 43.36 15.72
C GLU A 119 1.88 42.10 15.48
N GLU A 120 1.04 41.75 16.46
CA GLU A 120 0.16 40.61 16.32
C GLU A 120 -0.71 40.71 15.06
N GLY A 121 -0.81 39.64 14.29
CA GLY A 121 -1.49 39.61 13.00
C GLY A 121 -0.58 39.87 11.81
N ARG A 122 0.64 40.41 11.98
CA ARG A 122 1.61 40.57 10.90
C ARG A 122 2.37 39.28 10.62
N ALA A 123 2.31 38.79 9.41
CA ALA A 123 3.12 37.66 8.97
C ALA A 123 4.59 38.06 8.75
N LEU A 124 5.52 37.17 9.07
CA LEU A 124 6.93 37.35 8.71
C LEU A 124 7.20 36.68 7.35
N ARG A 125 7.75 37.46 6.41
CA ARG A 125 8.11 36.98 5.07
C ARG A 125 9.62 36.92 4.88
N PHE A 126 10.10 35.88 4.21
CA PHE A 126 11.47 35.80 3.76
C PHE A 126 11.69 36.76 2.59
N ARG A 127 12.80 37.50 2.63
CA ARG A 127 13.21 38.39 1.54
C ARG A 127 14.04 37.60 0.53
N THR A 128 13.41 37.17 -0.55
CA THR A 128 14.07 36.47 -1.65
C THR A 128 15.05 37.41 -2.36
N PRO A 129 16.25 36.96 -2.75
CA PRO A 129 17.15 37.79 -3.58
C PRO A 129 16.49 38.21 -4.88
N ASP A 130 16.69 39.44 -5.28
CA ASP A 130 16.08 39.99 -6.51
C ASP A 130 16.74 39.43 -7.79
N GLU A 131 18.04 39.11 -7.68
CA GLU A 131 18.87 38.64 -8.81
C GLU A 131 19.43 37.25 -8.53
N GLY A 132 19.94 36.62 -9.59
CA GLY A 132 20.56 35.31 -9.52
C GLY A 132 19.59 34.16 -9.76
N THR A 133 20.09 32.95 -9.53
CA THR A 133 19.39 31.71 -9.78
C THR A 133 19.68 30.73 -8.68
N THR A 134 18.64 30.15 -8.08
CA THR A 134 18.78 29.03 -7.14
C THR A 134 18.80 27.73 -7.92
N VAL A 135 19.93 27.02 -7.86
CA VAL A 135 20.11 25.70 -8.48
C VAL A 135 19.95 24.63 -7.42
N VAL A 136 19.02 23.71 -7.64
CA VAL A 136 18.76 22.58 -6.75
C VAL A 136 19.51 21.36 -7.28
N VAL A 137 20.44 20.81 -6.50
CA VAL A 137 21.12 19.55 -6.87
C VAL A 137 20.22 18.39 -6.45
N ASP A 138 19.61 17.72 -7.42
CA ASP A 138 18.66 16.64 -7.21
C ASP A 138 19.13 15.35 -7.88
N LEU A 139 19.23 14.27 -7.11
CA LEU A 139 19.76 12.99 -7.57
C LEU A 139 18.90 12.30 -8.64
N ILE A 140 17.62 12.68 -8.78
CA ILE A 140 16.67 12.10 -9.72
C ILE A 140 16.34 13.10 -10.85
N ARG A 141 16.22 14.39 -10.52
CA ARG A 141 15.78 15.46 -11.44
C ARG A 141 16.92 16.22 -12.08
N GLY A 142 18.15 15.91 -11.70
CA GLY A 142 19.33 16.64 -12.15
C GLY A 142 19.48 17.98 -11.41
N GLU A 143 19.71 19.05 -12.13
CA GLU A 143 19.96 20.38 -11.56
C GLU A 143 18.89 21.40 -12.03
N PRO A 144 17.62 21.28 -11.58
CA PRO A 144 16.63 22.28 -11.90
C PRO A 144 17.02 23.65 -11.34
N ALA A 145 16.96 24.67 -12.20
CA ALA A 145 17.37 26.03 -11.91
C ALA A 145 16.15 26.96 -11.85
N PHE A 146 16.06 27.74 -10.80
CA PHE A 146 14.94 28.65 -10.54
C PHE A 146 15.44 30.08 -10.46
N PRO A 147 15.08 30.98 -11.41
CA PRO A 147 15.40 32.40 -11.30
C PRO A 147 14.83 32.95 -10.00
N ASN A 148 15.65 33.65 -9.20
CA ASN A 148 15.21 34.17 -7.91
C ASN A 148 14.07 35.18 -8.08
N SER A 149 14.06 35.93 -9.17
CA SER A 149 12.97 36.85 -9.54
C SER A 149 11.60 36.17 -9.74
N ALA A 150 11.59 34.86 -9.96
CA ALA A 150 10.36 34.06 -10.08
C ALA A 150 9.89 33.45 -8.71
N ILE A 151 10.69 33.62 -7.67
CA ILE A 151 10.37 33.15 -6.31
C ILE A 151 9.85 34.34 -5.50
N GLU A 152 8.57 34.30 -5.15
CA GLU A 152 7.97 35.33 -4.31
C GLU A 152 8.60 35.43 -2.91
N ASP A 153 8.43 36.56 -2.24
CA ASP A 153 8.68 36.64 -0.80
C ASP A 153 7.63 35.84 -0.05
N PHE A 154 8.01 34.64 0.36
CA PHE A 154 7.10 33.69 0.98
C PHE A 154 7.03 33.86 2.50
N VAL A 155 5.88 33.54 3.09
CA VAL A 155 5.67 33.58 4.53
C VAL A 155 6.52 32.48 5.20
N ILE A 156 7.20 32.84 6.30
CA ILE A 156 7.98 31.91 7.14
C ILE A 156 7.40 31.79 8.55
N ALA A 157 6.67 32.82 9.03
CA ALA A 157 5.88 32.73 10.26
C ALA A 157 4.54 33.45 10.07
N ARG A 158 3.50 32.91 10.69
CA ARG A 158 2.14 33.49 10.69
C ARG A 158 2.06 34.70 11.60
N GLY A 159 0.92 35.42 11.56
CA GLY A 159 0.69 36.61 12.37
C GLY A 159 0.63 36.36 13.87
N ASP A 160 0.44 35.16 14.32
CA ASP A 160 0.54 34.68 15.69
C ASP A 160 1.97 34.27 16.11
N GLY A 161 2.93 34.42 15.21
CA GLY A 161 4.32 34.01 15.39
C GLY A 161 4.60 32.51 15.18
N SER A 162 3.59 31.70 14.89
CA SER A 162 3.78 30.28 14.60
C SER A 162 4.51 30.08 13.27
N PRO A 163 5.47 29.12 13.18
CA PRO A 163 6.21 28.88 11.95
C PRO A 163 5.29 28.27 10.89
N VAL A 164 5.65 28.46 9.61
CA VAL A 164 5.06 27.67 8.53
C VAL A 164 5.98 26.50 8.17
N PHE A 165 5.41 25.51 7.50
CA PHE A 165 6.08 24.29 7.02
C PHE A 165 7.50 24.55 6.47
N LEU A 166 7.69 25.58 5.63
CA LEU A 166 8.97 25.85 4.98
C LEU A 166 10.09 26.16 5.98
N LEU A 167 9.81 26.98 7.00
CA LEU A 167 10.81 27.34 8.03
C LEU A 167 11.01 26.18 9.00
N ALA A 168 9.90 25.61 9.50
CA ALA A 168 9.96 24.55 10.49
C ALA A 168 10.78 23.36 10.01
N ASN A 169 10.55 22.90 8.78
CA ASN A 169 11.30 21.76 8.22
C ASN A 169 12.79 22.07 8.09
N VAL A 170 13.16 23.27 7.62
CA VAL A 170 14.58 23.64 7.46
C VAL A 170 15.28 23.70 8.82
N VAL A 171 14.63 24.25 9.84
CA VAL A 171 15.21 24.34 11.19
C VAL A 171 15.39 22.96 11.81
N ASP A 172 14.36 22.11 11.70
CA ASP A 172 14.43 20.74 12.22
C ASP A 172 15.49 19.91 11.47
N ASP A 173 15.54 20.02 10.14
CA ASP A 173 16.56 19.33 9.32
C ASP A 173 17.98 19.75 9.71
N LEU A 174 18.19 21.05 9.99
CA LEU A 174 19.47 21.58 10.46
C LEU A 174 19.86 21.01 11.81
N GLU A 175 18.95 20.99 12.78
CA GLU A 175 19.21 20.52 14.14
C GLU A 175 19.40 18.99 14.19
N GLN A 176 18.67 18.26 13.36
CA GLN A 176 18.78 16.80 13.23
C GLN A 176 19.96 16.36 12.34
N GLY A 177 20.66 17.32 11.72
CA GLY A 177 21.81 17.03 10.87
C GLY A 177 21.45 16.26 9.60
N VAL A 178 20.26 16.53 9.02
CA VAL A 178 19.80 15.88 7.78
C VAL A 178 20.71 16.24 6.62
N THR A 179 21.25 15.25 5.96
CA THR A 179 22.16 15.38 4.82
C THR A 179 21.50 15.08 3.47
N GLU A 180 20.46 14.24 3.46
CA GLU A 180 19.67 13.90 2.28
C GLU A 180 18.18 14.06 2.56
N VAL A 181 17.45 14.67 1.63
CA VAL A 181 15.99 14.80 1.66
C VAL A 181 15.39 14.08 0.47
N ILE A 182 14.78 12.91 0.72
CA ILE A 182 14.15 12.06 -0.28
C ILE A 182 12.64 12.14 -0.08
N ARG A 183 11.90 12.72 -1.03
CA ARG A 183 10.46 12.98 -0.89
C ARG A 183 9.71 13.00 -2.23
N GLY A 184 8.40 13.11 -2.21
CA GLY A 184 7.59 13.21 -3.45
C GLY A 184 7.87 14.49 -4.23
N GLU A 185 7.81 14.41 -5.56
CA GLU A 185 8.06 15.54 -6.48
C GLU A 185 7.06 16.69 -6.33
N GLU A 186 5.92 16.49 -5.68
CA GLU A 186 4.99 17.56 -5.34
C GLU A 186 5.61 18.68 -4.48
N HIS A 187 6.71 18.38 -3.80
CA HIS A 187 7.47 19.32 -3.00
C HIS A 187 8.61 20.02 -3.76
N LEU A 188 8.84 19.69 -5.03
CA LEU A 188 9.93 20.29 -5.83
C LEU A 188 9.84 21.81 -5.89
N SER A 189 8.63 22.37 -5.98
CA SER A 189 8.42 23.84 -5.99
C SER A 189 8.75 24.51 -4.63
N ASN A 190 8.78 23.75 -3.54
CA ASN A 190 9.19 24.25 -2.22
C ASN A 190 10.71 24.25 -2.04
N THR A 191 11.41 23.41 -2.78
CA THR A 191 12.85 23.16 -2.59
C THR A 191 13.71 24.41 -2.77
N PRO A 192 13.55 25.25 -3.81
CA PRO A 192 14.35 26.47 -3.91
C PRO A 192 14.09 27.43 -2.75
N LYS A 193 12.87 27.50 -2.23
CA LYS A 193 12.53 28.32 -1.04
C LYS A 193 13.24 27.80 0.21
N GLN A 194 13.23 26.48 0.40
CA GLN A 194 13.94 25.84 1.53
C GLN A 194 15.46 26.00 1.40
N GLN A 195 16.03 25.83 0.20
CA GLN A 195 17.45 26.04 -0.04
C GLN A 195 17.89 27.47 0.31
N LEU A 196 17.11 28.48 -0.10
CA LEU A 196 17.37 29.87 0.28
C LEU A 196 17.32 30.09 1.80
N LEU A 197 16.46 29.38 2.52
CA LEU A 197 16.43 29.42 4.00
C LEU A 197 17.68 28.80 4.61
N TRP A 198 18.11 27.62 4.11
CA TRP A 198 19.35 26.97 4.54
C TRP A 198 20.54 27.92 4.41
N GLU A 199 20.71 28.54 3.24
CA GLU A 199 21.78 29.47 2.94
C GLU A 199 21.70 30.74 3.83
N ALA A 200 20.50 31.29 4.04
CA ALA A 200 20.29 32.47 4.88
C ALA A 200 20.53 32.20 6.37
N LEU A 201 20.37 30.97 6.83
CA LEU A 201 20.71 30.53 8.18
C LEU A 201 22.21 30.22 8.33
N GLY A 202 22.98 30.26 7.23
CA GLY A 202 24.43 30.09 7.20
C GLY A 202 24.85 28.61 7.09
N ALA A 203 23.99 27.75 6.57
CA ALA A 203 24.25 26.32 6.44
C ALA A 203 24.25 25.87 4.97
N THR A 204 24.90 24.73 4.72
CA THR A 204 24.91 24.08 3.41
C THR A 204 23.60 23.29 3.21
N PRO A 205 22.87 23.51 2.11
CA PRO A 205 21.66 22.74 1.82
C PRO A 205 21.94 21.24 1.70
N PRO A 206 20.96 20.37 2.03
CA PRO A 206 21.09 18.93 1.86
C PRO A 206 21.08 18.54 0.38
N VAL A 207 21.44 17.30 0.09
CA VAL A 207 21.21 16.70 -1.21
C VAL A 207 19.72 16.35 -1.34
N TRP A 208 19.14 16.67 -2.48
CA TRP A 208 17.72 16.45 -2.74
C TRP A 208 17.49 15.22 -3.62
N ALA A 209 16.37 14.55 -3.44
CA ALA A 209 15.88 13.53 -4.35
C ALA A 209 14.35 13.56 -4.40
N HIS A 210 13.80 14.03 -5.52
CA HIS A 210 12.36 14.14 -5.71
C HIS A 210 11.82 12.93 -6.48
N LEU A 211 11.15 12.04 -5.74
CA LEU A 211 10.55 10.81 -6.23
C LEU A 211 9.39 11.11 -7.18
N PRO A 212 9.26 10.35 -8.30
CA PRO A 212 8.16 10.51 -9.23
C PRO A 212 6.82 10.20 -8.60
N VAL A 213 5.75 10.86 -9.07
CA VAL A 213 4.38 10.51 -8.65
C VAL A 213 4.05 9.07 -9.00
N ILE A 214 3.23 8.45 -8.16
CA ILE A 214 2.64 7.15 -8.45
C ILE A 214 1.30 7.39 -9.14
N VAL A 215 1.08 6.73 -10.27
CA VAL A 215 -0.12 6.86 -11.10
C VAL A 215 -0.86 5.53 -11.21
N ASN A 216 -2.18 5.61 -11.46
CA ASN A 216 -3.02 4.46 -11.78
C ASN A 216 -2.97 4.10 -13.27
N GLU A 217 -3.74 3.10 -13.68
CA GLU A 217 -3.85 2.64 -15.07
C GLU A 217 -4.26 3.73 -16.07
N LYS A 218 -4.98 4.77 -15.61
CA LYS A 218 -5.38 5.95 -16.41
C LYS A 218 -4.33 7.03 -16.43
N ARG A 219 -3.12 6.77 -15.94
CA ARG A 219 -2.02 7.74 -15.80
C ARG A 219 -2.37 8.95 -14.92
N GLN A 220 -3.31 8.80 -14.00
CA GLN A 220 -3.69 9.82 -13.04
C GLN A 220 -3.00 9.55 -11.70
N LYS A 221 -2.56 10.61 -11.00
CA LYS A 221 -1.99 10.50 -9.66
C LYS A 221 -2.93 9.70 -8.75
N LEU A 222 -2.38 8.71 -8.04
CA LEU A 222 -3.15 7.93 -7.05
C LEU A 222 -3.77 8.85 -6.01
N SER A 223 -5.05 8.65 -5.72
CA SER A 223 -5.77 9.46 -4.76
C SER A 223 -6.75 8.63 -3.92
N LYS A 224 -6.87 8.97 -2.62
CA LYS A 224 -7.79 8.33 -1.66
C LYS A 224 -9.25 8.28 -2.10
N ARG A 225 -9.66 9.16 -3.02
CA ARG A 225 -11.06 9.25 -3.48
C ARG A 225 -11.41 8.26 -4.58
N ARG A 226 -10.42 7.77 -5.31
CA ARG A 226 -10.62 6.95 -6.52
C ARG A 226 -9.93 5.62 -6.48
N ASP A 227 -8.85 5.52 -5.72
CA ASP A 227 -7.96 4.38 -5.74
C ASP A 227 -7.80 3.82 -4.33
N LYS A 228 -7.56 2.52 -4.20
CA LYS A 228 -7.07 1.93 -2.97
C LYS A 228 -5.61 2.33 -2.78
N VAL A 229 -5.34 3.09 -1.75
CA VAL A 229 -4.01 3.69 -1.52
C VAL A 229 -3.45 3.45 -0.13
N ALA A 230 -4.26 2.90 0.79
CA ALA A 230 -3.80 2.63 2.14
C ALA A 230 -3.06 1.30 2.21
N LEU A 231 -1.86 1.31 2.77
CA LEU A 231 -1.05 0.09 3.00
C LEU A 231 -1.83 -0.93 3.84
N GLU A 232 -2.50 -0.45 4.88
CA GLU A 232 -3.28 -1.27 5.81
C GLU A 232 -4.41 -2.05 5.12
N ASP A 233 -5.04 -1.45 4.09
CA ASP A 233 -6.10 -2.11 3.34
C ASP A 233 -5.57 -3.32 2.55
N TYR A 234 -4.37 -3.20 1.96
CA TYR A 234 -3.72 -4.32 1.28
C TYR A 234 -3.34 -5.43 2.27
N LEU A 235 -2.73 -5.07 3.39
CA LEU A 235 -2.36 -6.04 4.43
C LEU A 235 -3.60 -6.75 5.00
N ALA A 236 -4.69 -6.01 5.24
CA ALA A 236 -5.95 -6.56 5.74
C ALA A 236 -6.64 -7.52 4.75
N GLU A 237 -6.44 -7.36 3.45
CA GLU A 237 -6.92 -8.29 2.43
C GLU A 237 -6.05 -9.55 2.31
N GLY A 238 -4.82 -9.51 2.80
CA GLY A 238 -3.92 -10.66 2.77
C GLY A 238 -2.77 -10.55 1.78
N TYR A 239 -2.39 -9.33 1.44
CA TYR A 239 -1.06 -9.11 0.85
C TYR A 239 -0.01 -9.24 1.95
N LEU A 240 1.01 -10.04 1.71
CA LEU A 240 2.11 -10.24 2.65
C LEU A 240 2.98 -8.98 2.74
N PRO A 241 3.44 -8.60 3.93
CA PRO A 241 4.34 -7.44 4.09
C PRO A 241 5.55 -7.50 3.18
N GLU A 242 6.19 -8.66 3.05
CA GLU A 242 7.37 -8.87 2.22
C GLU A 242 7.08 -8.63 0.73
N ALA A 243 5.92 -9.05 0.25
CA ALA A 243 5.48 -8.80 -1.12
C ALA A 243 5.20 -7.32 -1.37
N MET A 244 4.57 -6.64 -0.39
CA MET A 244 4.34 -5.19 -0.45
C MET A 244 5.66 -4.42 -0.47
N VAL A 245 6.61 -4.75 0.39
CA VAL A 245 7.94 -4.14 0.45
C VAL A 245 8.67 -4.32 -0.88
N ASN A 246 8.74 -5.55 -1.38
CA ASN A 246 9.40 -5.84 -2.65
C ASN A 246 8.78 -5.03 -3.79
N TYR A 247 7.46 -5.04 -3.90
CA TYR A 247 6.76 -4.32 -4.96
C TYR A 247 6.96 -2.80 -4.86
N LEU A 248 6.86 -2.22 -3.66
CA LEU A 248 7.06 -0.79 -3.43
C LEU A 248 8.49 -0.34 -3.73
N MET A 249 9.50 -1.17 -3.44
CA MET A 249 10.88 -0.90 -3.81
C MET A 249 11.09 -0.81 -5.32
N LEU A 250 10.26 -1.50 -6.12
CA LEU A 250 10.36 -1.48 -7.59
C LEU A 250 9.54 -0.36 -8.25
N LEU A 251 8.83 0.47 -7.48
CA LEU A 251 8.04 1.57 -8.04
C LEU A 251 8.91 2.78 -8.42
N GLY A 252 9.43 2.74 -9.63
CA GLY A 252 10.31 3.78 -10.19
C GLY A 252 11.80 3.41 -10.19
N TRP A 253 12.14 2.24 -9.65
CA TRP A 253 13.47 1.66 -9.70
C TRP A 253 13.39 0.17 -10.05
N GLY A 254 14.46 -0.43 -10.53
CA GLY A 254 14.57 -1.86 -10.76
C GLY A 254 16.01 -2.32 -10.80
N PRO A 255 16.30 -3.57 -10.36
CA PRO A 255 17.63 -4.15 -10.43
C PRO A 255 18.09 -4.37 -11.88
N LYS A 256 19.39 -4.25 -12.14
CA LYS A 256 19.97 -4.32 -13.50
C LYS A 256 19.93 -5.71 -14.13
N ASP A 257 19.71 -6.74 -13.34
CA ASP A 257 19.64 -8.14 -13.78
C ASP A 257 18.21 -8.62 -14.04
N ASP A 258 17.23 -7.72 -13.99
CA ASP A 258 15.81 -7.97 -14.22
C ASP A 258 15.16 -9.01 -13.28
N VAL A 259 15.83 -9.43 -12.20
CA VAL A 259 15.25 -10.30 -11.18
C VAL A 259 14.49 -9.44 -10.17
N GLU A 260 13.18 -9.38 -10.30
CA GLU A 260 12.33 -8.48 -9.55
C GLU A 260 11.92 -9.01 -8.16
N ILE A 261 11.67 -10.32 -8.02
CA ILE A 261 11.24 -10.93 -6.76
C ILE A 261 12.46 -11.35 -5.95
N ARG A 262 12.70 -10.61 -4.85
CA ARG A 262 13.85 -10.79 -3.96
C ARG A 262 13.52 -10.42 -2.53
N PRO A 263 14.21 -11.02 -1.55
CA PRO A 263 14.16 -10.52 -0.17
C PRO A 263 14.61 -9.06 -0.08
N TYR A 264 14.01 -8.30 0.86
CA TYR A 264 14.35 -6.89 1.06
C TYR A 264 15.85 -6.65 1.27
N ALA A 265 16.53 -7.50 2.01
CA ALA A 265 17.97 -7.37 2.26
C ALA A 265 18.82 -7.35 0.97
N GLU A 266 18.40 -8.09 -0.07
CA GLU A 266 19.07 -8.04 -1.38
C GLU A 266 18.71 -6.77 -2.14
N LEU A 267 17.41 -6.38 -2.14
CA LEU A 267 16.97 -5.14 -2.76
C LEU A 267 17.64 -3.93 -2.15
N GLU A 268 17.78 -3.88 -0.82
CA GLU A 268 18.49 -2.83 -0.10
C GLU A 268 19.95 -2.69 -0.58
N GLN A 269 20.65 -3.79 -0.76
CA GLN A 269 22.04 -3.77 -1.24
C GLN A 269 22.18 -3.26 -2.69
N LEU A 270 21.20 -3.59 -3.53
CA LEU A 270 21.18 -3.22 -4.96
C LEU A 270 20.67 -1.80 -5.19
N PHE A 271 19.79 -1.32 -4.35
CA PHE A 271 19.11 -0.03 -4.51
C PHE A 271 20.09 1.13 -4.57
N ARG A 272 19.87 2.06 -5.49
CA ARG A 272 20.58 3.34 -5.57
C ARG A 272 19.59 4.44 -5.88
N ILE A 273 19.49 5.43 -5.02
CA ILE A 273 18.55 6.55 -5.20
C ILE A 273 18.78 7.31 -6.51
N SER A 274 20.00 7.42 -6.95
CA SER A 274 20.38 8.07 -8.23
C SER A 274 19.97 7.26 -9.47
N GLU A 275 19.55 6.01 -9.32
CA GLU A 275 19.06 5.15 -10.41
C GLU A 275 17.53 5.14 -10.50
N VAL A 276 16.84 5.88 -9.63
CA VAL A 276 15.38 6.02 -9.67
C VAL A 276 15.00 6.80 -10.93
N ASN A 277 14.05 6.26 -11.70
CA ASN A 277 13.56 6.88 -12.92
C ASN A 277 12.74 8.14 -12.58
N ALA A 278 12.98 9.23 -13.29
CA ALA A 278 12.24 10.47 -13.14
C ALA A 278 10.78 10.40 -13.66
N ALA A 279 10.45 9.43 -14.51
CA ALA A 279 9.09 9.27 -15.03
C ALA A 279 8.13 8.72 -13.97
N SER A 280 6.84 9.09 -14.09
CA SER A 280 5.78 8.59 -13.20
C SER A 280 5.74 7.08 -13.11
N ALA A 281 5.67 6.53 -11.89
CA ALA A 281 5.62 5.10 -11.63
C ALA A 281 4.18 4.58 -11.68
N PHE A 282 3.92 3.55 -12.46
CA PHE A 282 2.60 2.94 -12.56
C PHE A 282 2.38 1.92 -11.43
N PHE A 283 1.33 2.11 -10.64
CA PHE A 283 0.91 1.16 -9.62
C PHE A 283 0.03 0.09 -10.25
N ASP A 284 0.66 -1.01 -10.65
CA ASP A 284 0.01 -2.16 -11.27
C ASP A 284 -0.45 -3.16 -10.20
N VAL A 285 -1.75 -3.16 -9.92
CA VAL A 285 -2.37 -4.07 -8.94
C VAL A 285 -2.26 -5.54 -9.38
N GLN A 286 -2.27 -5.82 -10.70
CA GLN A 286 -2.14 -7.18 -11.19
C GLN A 286 -0.72 -7.71 -10.97
N LYS A 287 0.29 -6.87 -11.21
CA LYS A 287 1.68 -7.21 -10.91
C LYS A 287 1.90 -7.41 -9.41
N LEU A 288 1.36 -6.53 -8.56
CA LEU A 288 1.41 -6.69 -7.10
C LEU A 288 0.77 -8.02 -6.67
N ARG A 289 -0.40 -8.33 -7.22
CA ARG A 289 -1.09 -9.59 -6.94
C ARG A 289 -0.27 -10.80 -7.36
N SER A 290 0.39 -10.74 -8.52
CA SER A 290 1.29 -11.79 -8.99
C SER A 290 2.47 -11.98 -8.04
N PHE A 291 3.10 -10.89 -7.60
CA PHE A 291 4.19 -10.93 -6.61
C PHE A 291 3.72 -11.60 -5.32
N ASN A 292 2.60 -11.16 -4.79
CA ASN A 292 2.05 -11.73 -3.56
C ASN A 292 1.79 -13.24 -3.70
N GLY A 293 1.27 -13.68 -4.83
CA GLY A 293 1.09 -15.11 -5.13
C GLY A 293 2.41 -15.91 -5.10
N GLU A 294 3.51 -15.33 -5.62
CA GLU A 294 4.84 -15.98 -5.52
C GLU A 294 5.32 -16.07 -4.07
N TYR A 295 5.17 -14.99 -3.29
CA TYR A 295 5.51 -15.01 -1.88
C TYR A 295 4.67 -16.00 -1.09
N ILE A 296 3.36 -16.11 -1.36
CA ILE A 296 2.47 -17.13 -0.74
C ILE A 296 2.96 -18.53 -1.08
N ARG A 297 3.28 -18.82 -2.34
CA ARG A 297 3.78 -20.14 -2.78
C ARG A 297 5.14 -20.51 -2.20
N ALA A 298 5.95 -19.52 -1.85
CA ALA A 298 7.25 -19.72 -1.22
C ALA A 298 7.18 -20.03 0.28
N LEU A 299 6.03 -19.82 0.94
CA LEU A 299 5.84 -20.18 2.34
C LEU A 299 5.92 -21.70 2.52
N SER A 300 6.42 -22.17 3.67
CA SER A 300 6.16 -23.55 4.09
C SER A 300 4.66 -23.73 4.32
N VAL A 301 4.17 -24.98 4.22
CA VAL A 301 2.75 -25.29 4.46
C VAL A 301 2.30 -24.81 5.85
N ASP A 302 3.11 -25.02 6.87
CA ASP A 302 2.80 -24.59 8.24
C ASP A 302 2.73 -23.05 8.35
N ALA A 303 3.67 -22.35 7.71
CA ALA A 303 3.65 -20.88 7.66
C ALA A 303 2.43 -20.35 6.88
N PHE A 304 2.05 -21.02 5.79
CA PHE A 304 0.84 -20.70 5.03
C PHE A 304 -0.42 -20.88 5.86
N ILE A 305 -0.54 -22.02 6.56
CA ILE A 305 -1.68 -22.30 7.48
C ILE A 305 -1.77 -21.21 8.55
N ALA A 306 -0.64 -20.86 9.18
CA ALA A 306 -0.60 -19.81 10.18
C ALA A 306 -0.99 -18.44 9.60
N ALA A 307 -0.54 -18.10 8.40
CA ALA A 307 -0.89 -16.86 7.72
C ALA A 307 -2.38 -16.79 7.34
N CYS A 308 -3.03 -17.92 7.05
CA CYS A 308 -4.46 -17.99 6.75
C CYS A 308 -5.36 -17.86 7.99
N ALA A 309 -4.86 -18.19 9.19
CA ALA A 309 -5.66 -18.26 10.41
C ALA A 309 -6.50 -17.00 10.69
N PRO A 310 -6.02 -15.75 10.51
CA PRO A 310 -6.83 -14.55 10.74
C PRO A 310 -8.04 -14.42 9.80
N TYR A 311 -8.01 -15.05 8.62
CA TYR A 311 -9.10 -15.02 7.63
C TYR A 311 -10.12 -16.12 7.85
N LEU A 312 -9.72 -17.21 8.50
CA LEU A 312 -10.55 -18.37 8.81
C LEU A 312 -11.26 -18.25 10.17
N ALA A 313 -10.93 -17.20 10.95
CA ALA A 313 -11.57 -16.93 12.22
C ALA A 313 -13.05 -16.56 12.05
N ALA A 314 -13.89 -16.94 13.01
CA ALA A 314 -15.36 -16.85 12.94
C ALA A 314 -15.90 -15.41 12.80
N ASP A 315 -15.13 -14.41 13.19
CA ASP A 315 -15.48 -12.98 13.01
C ASP A 315 -15.29 -12.48 11.57
N ARG A 316 -14.59 -13.24 10.73
CA ARG A 316 -14.32 -12.91 9.32
C ARG A 316 -14.84 -13.95 8.34
N ALA A 317 -14.96 -15.20 8.77
CA ALA A 317 -15.44 -16.31 7.94
C ALA A 317 -16.98 -16.44 8.01
N PRO A 318 -17.63 -17.01 6.98
CA PRO A 318 -19.09 -17.16 6.94
C PRO A 318 -19.64 -18.34 7.79
N TRP A 319 -18.80 -19.05 8.52
CA TRP A 319 -19.17 -20.21 9.35
C TRP A 319 -19.02 -19.92 10.84
N ALA A 320 -19.71 -20.70 11.67
CA ALA A 320 -19.56 -20.64 13.13
C ALA A 320 -18.22 -21.25 13.56
N ALA A 321 -17.67 -20.78 14.69
CA ALA A 321 -16.36 -21.24 15.19
C ALA A 321 -16.27 -22.76 15.34
N GLU A 322 -17.37 -23.38 15.79
CA GLU A 322 -17.46 -24.82 16.04
C GLU A 322 -17.49 -25.66 14.74
N ALA A 323 -17.79 -25.02 13.60
CA ALA A 323 -17.82 -25.68 12.31
C ALA A 323 -16.43 -25.77 11.66
N PHE A 324 -15.45 -24.98 12.13
CA PHE A 324 -14.10 -24.99 11.59
C PHE A 324 -13.30 -26.19 12.09
N ASP A 325 -12.88 -27.03 11.17
CA ASP A 325 -11.99 -28.17 11.41
C ASP A 325 -10.59 -27.88 10.88
N ALA A 326 -9.66 -27.63 11.79
CA ALA A 326 -8.27 -27.29 11.45
C ALA A 326 -7.53 -28.46 10.77
N ALA A 327 -7.88 -29.71 11.08
CA ALA A 327 -7.27 -30.87 10.45
C ALA A 327 -7.74 -31.02 9.00
N ALA A 328 -9.03 -30.88 8.74
CA ALA A 328 -9.60 -30.87 7.40
C ALA A 328 -9.02 -29.71 6.54
N PHE A 329 -8.82 -28.53 7.15
CA PHE A 329 -8.16 -27.42 6.46
C PHE A 329 -6.72 -27.77 6.12
N ALA A 330 -5.94 -28.33 7.06
CA ALA A 330 -4.53 -28.64 6.86
C ALA A 330 -4.31 -29.65 5.70
N GLU A 331 -5.24 -30.59 5.48
CA GLU A 331 -5.17 -31.54 4.36
C GLU A 331 -5.29 -30.84 2.98
N LEU A 332 -6.11 -29.79 2.88
CA LEU A 332 -6.31 -29.06 1.62
C LEU A 332 -5.41 -27.81 1.48
N ALA A 333 -4.75 -27.39 2.55
CA ALA A 333 -3.92 -26.19 2.56
C ALA A 333 -2.84 -26.16 1.44
N PRO A 334 -2.08 -27.24 1.16
CA PRO A 334 -1.09 -27.26 0.08
C PRO A 334 -1.72 -27.04 -1.31
N LEU A 335 -2.93 -27.52 -1.51
CA LEU A 335 -3.67 -27.38 -2.77
C LEU A 335 -4.22 -25.95 -2.92
N ALA A 336 -4.67 -25.35 -1.83
CA ALA A 336 -5.16 -23.97 -1.77
C ALA A 336 -4.03 -22.95 -1.98
N GLN A 337 -2.87 -23.18 -1.36
CA GLN A 337 -1.68 -22.32 -1.47
C GLN A 337 -1.27 -22.05 -2.92
N SER A 338 -1.35 -23.07 -3.77
CA SER A 338 -1.00 -22.93 -5.19
C SER A 338 -2.03 -22.17 -6.02
N ARG A 339 -3.21 -21.88 -5.47
CA ARG A 339 -4.37 -21.35 -6.21
C ARG A 339 -4.81 -19.96 -5.82
N ILE A 340 -4.33 -19.46 -4.70
CA ILE A 340 -4.63 -18.11 -4.24
C ILE A 340 -3.43 -17.17 -4.49
N ALA A 341 -3.73 -15.92 -4.69
CA ALA A 341 -2.75 -14.85 -4.83
C ALA A 341 -2.84 -13.81 -3.70
N VAL A 342 -3.91 -13.87 -2.90
CA VAL A 342 -4.13 -13.03 -1.71
C VAL A 342 -4.70 -13.94 -0.61
N LEU A 343 -4.19 -13.84 0.63
CA LEU A 343 -4.57 -14.77 1.70
C LEU A 343 -6.07 -14.78 2.01
N GLY A 344 -6.75 -13.64 1.90
CA GLY A 344 -8.19 -13.55 2.13
C GLY A 344 -9.04 -14.41 1.19
N GLU A 345 -8.51 -14.80 0.03
CA GLU A 345 -9.18 -15.68 -0.94
C GLU A 345 -9.34 -17.11 -0.42
N ILE A 346 -8.61 -17.47 0.65
CA ILE A 346 -8.70 -18.80 1.24
C ILE A 346 -10.13 -19.15 1.67
N VAL A 347 -10.87 -18.16 2.17
CA VAL A 347 -12.25 -18.35 2.63
C VAL A 347 -13.12 -18.98 1.54
N GLU A 348 -13.09 -18.40 0.33
CA GLU A 348 -13.87 -18.92 -0.80
C GLU A 348 -13.37 -20.27 -1.32
N GLN A 349 -12.11 -20.61 -1.09
CA GLN A 349 -11.57 -21.89 -1.52
C GLN A 349 -12.03 -23.05 -0.62
N VAL A 350 -12.33 -22.77 0.67
CA VAL A 350 -12.61 -23.80 1.66
C VAL A 350 -13.98 -23.70 2.33
N ASP A 351 -14.82 -22.71 2.01
CA ASP A 351 -16.13 -22.47 2.63
C ASP A 351 -17.05 -23.70 2.54
N PHE A 352 -16.96 -24.47 1.46
CA PHE A 352 -17.72 -25.70 1.27
C PHE A 352 -17.43 -26.75 2.34
N LEU A 353 -16.26 -26.73 2.99
CA LEU A 353 -15.92 -27.66 4.07
C LEU A 353 -16.66 -27.34 5.36
N PHE A 354 -16.89 -26.08 5.65
CA PHE A 354 -17.32 -25.60 6.95
C PHE A 354 -18.78 -25.12 7.00
N LEU A 355 -19.37 -24.88 5.85
CA LEU A 355 -20.79 -24.56 5.73
C LEU A 355 -21.62 -25.84 5.61
N ALA A 356 -22.82 -25.86 6.21
CA ALA A 356 -23.76 -26.96 6.07
C ALA A 356 -24.11 -27.21 4.60
N GLU A 357 -24.41 -26.13 3.89
CA GLU A 357 -24.69 -26.10 2.46
C GLU A 357 -23.66 -25.25 1.73
N PRO A 358 -23.27 -25.59 0.50
CA PRO A 358 -22.31 -24.78 -0.25
C PRO A 358 -22.96 -23.45 -0.71
N VAL A 359 -22.17 -22.38 -0.72
CA VAL A 359 -22.58 -21.10 -1.33
C VAL A 359 -22.69 -21.29 -2.84
N GLN A 360 -23.90 -21.29 -3.36
CA GLN A 360 -24.16 -21.52 -4.78
C GLN A 360 -23.89 -20.25 -5.60
N ASP A 361 -22.96 -20.32 -6.54
CA ASP A 361 -22.80 -19.33 -7.58
C ASP A 361 -23.77 -19.63 -8.74
N GLU A 362 -24.75 -18.74 -8.94
CA GLU A 362 -25.81 -18.94 -9.93
C GLU A 362 -25.28 -19.01 -11.37
N GLN A 363 -24.18 -18.37 -11.69
CA GLN A 363 -23.56 -18.49 -13.01
C GLN A 363 -22.94 -19.88 -13.21
N SER A 364 -22.24 -20.37 -12.18
CA SER A 364 -21.69 -21.72 -12.16
C SER A 364 -22.80 -22.77 -12.26
N TRP A 365 -23.89 -22.58 -11.49
CA TRP A 365 -25.04 -23.46 -11.54
C TRP A 365 -25.64 -23.51 -12.95
N SER A 366 -26.02 -22.37 -13.52
CA SER A 366 -26.64 -22.27 -14.84
C SER A 366 -25.76 -22.86 -15.94
N LYS A 367 -24.43 -22.70 -15.84
CA LYS A 367 -23.47 -23.25 -16.79
C LYS A 367 -23.33 -24.75 -16.67
N ALA A 368 -23.18 -25.27 -15.44
CA ALA A 368 -22.96 -26.69 -15.19
C ALA A 368 -24.23 -27.52 -15.41
N MET A 369 -25.39 -26.96 -15.06
CA MET A 369 -26.72 -27.61 -15.17
C MET A 369 -27.47 -27.25 -16.45
N LYS A 370 -26.79 -26.68 -17.47
CA LYS A 370 -27.41 -26.20 -18.70
C LYS A 370 -28.35 -27.23 -19.39
N ASN A 371 -27.99 -28.51 -19.34
CA ASN A 371 -28.84 -29.59 -19.75
C ASN A 371 -29.32 -30.34 -18.51
N ALA A 372 -30.48 -29.90 -17.98
CA ALA A 372 -30.98 -30.36 -16.69
C ALA A 372 -31.18 -31.89 -16.64
N ASP A 373 -31.70 -32.50 -17.73
CA ASP A 373 -31.95 -33.96 -17.77
C ASP A 373 -30.65 -34.77 -17.70
N VAL A 374 -29.60 -34.34 -18.44
CA VAL A 374 -28.29 -34.98 -18.42
C VAL A 374 -27.60 -34.77 -17.07
N ALA A 375 -27.68 -33.54 -16.52
CA ALA A 375 -27.08 -33.22 -15.20
C ALA A 375 -27.79 -34.05 -14.11
N LEU A 376 -29.11 -34.12 -14.11
CA LEU A 376 -29.88 -34.88 -13.15
C LEU A 376 -29.56 -36.38 -13.19
N ALA A 377 -29.51 -36.96 -14.39
CA ALA A 377 -29.14 -38.38 -14.58
C ALA A 377 -27.73 -38.65 -14.05
N LEU A 378 -26.78 -37.76 -14.40
CA LEU A 378 -25.38 -37.85 -13.96
C LEU A 378 -25.24 -37.77 -12.42
N LEU A 379 -25.93 -36.79 -11.79
CA LEU A 379 -25.88 -36.63 -10.35
C LEU A 379 -26.46 -37.85 -9.60
N ARG A 380 -27.55 -38.43 -10.12
CA ARG A 380 -28.14 -39.66 -9.56
C ARG A 380 -27.21 -40.86 -9.70
N THR A 381 -26.65 -41.10 -10.88
CA THR A 381 -25.70 -42.18 -11.09
C THR A 381 -24.44 -41.99 -10.22
N ALA A 382 -23.87 -40.79 -10.17
CA ALA A 382 -22.72 -40.49 -9.33
C ALA A 382 -23.04 -40.75 -7.85
N ARG A 383 -24.20 -40.29 -7.38
CA ARG A 383 -24.65 -40.50 -5.97
C ARG A 383 -24.73 -41.97 -5.63
N GLU A 384 -25.35 -42.80 -6.49
CA GLU A 384 -25.48 -44.25 -6.27
C GLU A 384 -24.12 -44.95 -6.21
N LYS A 385 -23.27 -44.66 -7.21
CA LYS A 385 -21.93 -45.25 -7.32
C LYS A 385 -21.02 -44.85 -6.15
N LEU A 386 -20.99 -43.58 -5.81
CA LEU A 386 -20.18 -43.07 -4.69
C LEU A 386 -20.68 -43.63 -3.32
N ALA A 387 -21.98 -43.87 -3.18
CA ALA A 387 -22.50 -44.51 -1.96
C ALA A 387 -22.01 -45.94 -1.79
N ALA A 388 -21.78 -46.68 -2.87
CA ALA A 388 -21.37 -48.07 -2.89
C ALA A 388 -19.84 -48.28 -2.78
N LEU A 389 -19.02 -47.21 -2.86
CA LEU A 389 -17.58 -47.33 -2.72
C LEU A 389 -17.18 -47.93 -1.36
N GLU A 390 -16.21 -48.83 -1.33
CA GLU A 390 -15.60 -49.33 -0.09
C GLU A 390 -14.71 -48.24 0.56
N SER A 391 -13.82 -47.63 -0.26
CA SER A 391 -12.96 -46.53 0.16
C SER A 391 -13.47 -45.21 -0.44
N PHE A 392 -13.36 -44.10 0.33
CA PHE A 392 -13.77 -42.76 -0.11
C PHE A 392 -12.54 -41.84 -0.31
N GLU A 393 -11.42 -42.43 -0.72
CA GLU A 393 -10.18 -41.78 -1.04
C GLU A 393 -10.20 -41.14 -2.46
N ALA A 394 -9.43 -40.07 -2.68
CA ALA A 394 -9.40 -39.31 -3.94
C ALA A 394 -9.16 -40.21 -5.17
N ALA A 395 -8.30 -41.20 -5.05
CA ALA A 395 -8.02 -42.14 -6.16
C ALA A 395 -9.24 -43.02 -6.50
N ALA A 396 -9.95 -43.55 -5.51
CA ALA A 396 -11.16 -44.35 -5.69
C ALA A 396 -12.31 -43.50 -6.26
N LEU A 397 -12.50 -42.29 -5.71
CA LEU A 397 -13.46 -41.28 -6.20
C LEU A 397 -13.23 -40.93 -7.67
N LYS A 398 -11.96 -40.72 -8.05
CA LYS A 398 -11.59 -40.41 -9.43
C LYS A 398 -11.93 -41.57 -10.38
N ALA A 399 -11.52 -42.79 -10.02
CA ALA A 399 -11.78 -43.97 -10.84
C ALA A 399 -13.28 -44.21 -11.05
N GLU A 400 -14.09 -44.06 -9.98
CA GLU A 400 -15.55 -44.23 -10.08
C GLU A 400 -16.20 -43.13 -10.91
N LEU A 401 -15.79 -41.87 -10.77
CA LEU A 401 -16.33 -40.77 -11.58
C LEU A 401 -15.86 -40.81 -13.04
N GLU A 402 -14.72 -41.46 -13.36
CA GLU A 402 -14.33 -41.80 -14.72
C GLU A 402 -15.27 -42.85 -15.31
N ALA A 403 -15.65 -43.89 -14.54
CA ALA A 403 -16.62 -44.90 -14.96
C ALA A 403 -18.02 -44.28 -15.19
N VAL A 404 -18.50 -43.44 -14.26
CA VAL A 404 -19.76 -42.69 -14.42
C VAL A 404 -19.72 -41.82 -15.65
N ALA A 405 -18.64 -41.11 -15.93
CA ALA A 405 -18.50 -40.29 -17.13
C ALA A 405 -18.61 -41.14 -18.43
N ALA A 406 -17.94 -42.29 -18.46
CA ALA A 406 -17.99 -43.22 -19.57
C ALA A 406 -19.39 -43.80 -19.80
N GLU A 407 -20.11 -44.16 -18.76
CA GLU A 407 -21.50 -44.66 -18.81
C GLU A 407 -22.45 -43.62 -19.44
N HIS A 408 -22.21 -42.34 -19.17
CA HIS A 408 -22.98 -41.25 -19.79
C HIS A 408 -22.42 -40.73 -21.12
N GLY A 409 -21.39 -41.37 -21.68
CA GLY A 409 -20.74 -40.94 -22.93
C GLY A 409 -20.04 -39.60 -22.86
N LEU A 410 -19.62 -39.17 -21.65
CA LEU A 410 -18.99 -37.89 -21.36
C LEU A 410 -17.49 -38.06 -21.11
N LYS A 411 -16.72 -37.01 -21.41
CA LYS A 411 -15.35 -36.87 -20.86
C LYS A 411 -15.43 -36.51 -19.41
N LEU A 412 -14.50 -37.01 -18.57
CA LEU A 412 -14.43 -36.74 -17.14
C LEU A 412 -14.58 -35.24 -16.79
N GLY A 413 -13.88 -34.34 -17.50
CA GLY A 413 -13.99 -32.90 -17.26
C GLY A 413 -15.39 -32.31 -17.43
N LYS A 414 -16.24 -32.92 -18.32
CA LYS A 414 -17.64 -32.52 -18.49
C LYS A 414 -18.53 -33.13 -17.39
N ALA A 415 -18.26 -34.37 -16.99
CA ALA A 415 -18.99 -35.04 -15.94
C ALA A 415 -18.72 -34.46 -14.55
N GLN A 416 -17.50 -33.95 -14.31
CA GLN A 416 -17.12 -33.31 -13.05
C GLN A 416 -17.88 -32.01 -12.77
N ALA A 417 -18.26 -31.23 -13.78
CA ALA A 417 -18.78 -29.88 -13.61
C ALA A 417 -20.09 -29.84 -12.79
N PRO A 418 -21.13 -30.66 -13.08
CA PRO A 418 -22.34 -30.74 -12.27
C PRO A 418 -22.05 -31.21 -10.83
N ILE A 419 -21.20 -32.22 -10.68
CA ILE A 419 -20.82 -32.78 -9.37
C ILE A 419 -20.09 -31.72 -8.53
N ARG A 420 -19.11 -31.04 -9.11
CA ARG A 420 -18.37 -29.97 -8.46
C ARG A 420 -19.30 -28.88 -7.96
N VAL A 421 -20.16 -28.37 -8.85
CA VAL A 421 -21.10 -27.30 -8.49
C VAL A 421 -22.11 -27.74 -7.44
N ALA A 422 -22.60 -28.98 -7.51
CA ALA A 422 -23.45 -29.55 -6.47
C ALA A 422 -22.77 -29.56 -5.09
N VAL A 423 -21.49 -29.94 -5.04
CA VAL A 423 -20.79 -30.15 -3.78
C VAL A 423 -20.11 -28.90 -3.25
N THR A 424 -19.53 -28.07 -4.12
CA THR A 424 -18.74 -26.88 -3.73
C THR A 424 -19.39 -25.55 -4.07
N GLY A 425 -20.50 -25.56 -4.80
CA GLY A 425 -21.21 -24.36 -5.24
C GLY A 425 -20.62 -23.64 -6.47
N ARG A 426 -19.41 -24.01 -6.92
CA ARG A 426 -18.66 -23.27 -7.94
C ARG A 426 -18.07 -24.20 -9.00
N THR A 427 -17.87 -23.69 -10.24
CA THR A 427 -17.19 -24.42 -11.31
C THR A 427 -15.67 -24.46 -11.17
N VAL A 428 -15.09 -23.51 -10.43
CA VAL A 428 -13.64 -23.38 -10.19
C VAL A 428 -13.38 -23.46 -8.67
N GLY A 429 -12.32 -24.13 -8.27
CA GLY A 429 -11.93 -24.30 -6.86
C GLY A 429 -10.81 -25.32 -6.72
N LEU A 430 -10.67 -25.90 -5.55
CA LEU A 430 -9.68 -26.91 -5.24
C LEU A 430 -9.90 -28.20 -6.10
N PRO A 431 -8.91 -29.08 -6.23
CA PRO A 431 -9.08 -30.37 -6.90
C PRO A 431 -10.28 -31.13 -6.36
N LEU A 432 -11.15 -31.65 -7.26
CA LEU A 432 -12.45 -32.16 -6.86
C LEU A 432 -12.34 -33.39 -5.95
N PHE A 433 -11.51 -34.35 -6.33
CA PHE A 433 -11.48 -35.65 -5.65
C PHE A 433 -10.96 -35.52 -4.23
N GLU A 434 -9.91 -34.76 -4.02
CA GLU A 434 -9.34 -34.43 -2.72
C GLU A 434 -10.35 -33.61 -1.88
N SER A 435 -11.11 -32.72 -2.52
CA SER A 435 -12.18 -31.96 -1.84
C SER A 435 -13.32 -32.88 -1.38
N LEU A 436 -13.70 -33.88 -2.17
CA LEU A 436 -14.72 -34.86 -1.80
C LEU A 436 -14.24 -35.79 -0.65
N GLU A 437 -12.98 -36.23 -0.72
CA GLU A 437 -12.36 -37.05 0.31
C GLU A 437 -12.43 -36.36 1.68
N VAL A 438 -11.95 -35.10 1.75
CA VAL A 438 -11.92 -34.33 3.01
C VAL A 438 -13.34 -33.93 3.46
N LEU A 439 -14.25 -33.60 2.53
CA LEU A 439 -15.65 -33.33 2.86
C LEU A 439 -16.36 -34.54 3.47
N GLY A 440 -15.97 -35.74 3.03
CA GLY A 440 -16.51 -37.00 3.47
C GLY A 440 -17.76 -37.45 2.74
N ARG A 441 -18.03 -38.77 2.82
CA ARG A 441 -19.09 -39.47 2.10
C ARG A 441 -20.48 -38.89 2.42
N GLU A 442 -20.82 -38.77 3.66
CA GLU A 442 -22.18 -38.36 4.08
C GLU A 442 -22.56 -37.02 3.51
N ARG A 443 -21.69 -35.99 3.67
CA ARG A 443 -21.96 -34.63 3.20
C ARG A 443 -21.93 -34.56 1.67
N THR A 444 -21.05 -35.33 1.02
CA THR A 444 -21.01 -35.40 -0.44
C THR A 444 -22.33 -35.93 -1.00
N LEU A 445 -22.82 -37.07 -0.47
CA LEU A 445 -24.06 -37.66 -0.96
C LEU A 445 -25.28 -36.77 -0.67
N ALA A 446 -25.36 -36.15 0.49
CA ALA A 446 -26.46 -35.24 0.84
C ALA A 446 -26.52 -34.04 -0.13
N ARG A 447 -25.37 -33.48 -0.52
CA ARG A 447 -25.31 -32.36 -1.48
C ARG A 447 -25.65 -32.75 -2.91
N LEU A 448 -25.30 -33.98 -3.32
CA LEU A 448 -25.74 -34.53 -4.61
C LEU A 448 -27.26 -34.73 -4.64
N ASP A 449 -27.85 -35.24 -3.54
CA ASP A 449 -29.29 -35.40 -3.40
C ASP A 449 -30.01 -34.05 -3.48
N ALA A 450 -29.57 -33.03 -2.71
CA ALA A 450 -30.12 -31.68 -2.73
C ALA A 450 -30.03 -31.01 -4.11
N ALA A 451 -28.92 -31.20 -4.82
CA ALA A 451 -28.76 -30.67 -6.18
C ALA A 451 -29.69 -31.37 -7.19
N ALA A 452 -29.90 -32.69 -7.04
CA ALA A 452 -30.80 -33.45 -7.88
C ALA A 452 -32.28 -33.04 -7.62
N GLU A 453 -32.66 -32.79 -6.37
CA GLU A 453 -33.98 -32.26 -5.99
C GLU A 453 -34.20 -30.87 -6.58
N ARG A 454 -33.23 -29.97 -6.47
CA ARG A 454 -33.30 -28.61 -7.06
C ARG A 454 -33.47 -28.64 -8.59
N LEU A 455 -32.88 -29.62 -9.29
CA LEU A 455 -33.02 -29.77 -10.73
C LEU A 455 -34.38 -30.38 -11.13
N ALA A 456 -34.99 -31.17 -10.26
CA ALA A 456 -36.27 -31.83 -10.52
C ALA A 456 -37.49 -30.94 -10.20
N ALA A 457 -37.30 -29.87 -9.41
CA ALA A 457 -38.32 -28.87 -9.07
C ALA A 457 -38.53 -27.83 -10.18
#